data_8eab8110b3bd32302d0fb04507521917
#
_entry.id   8eab8110b3bd32302d0fb04507521917
#
_cell.length_a   1.000
_cell.length_b   1.000
_cell.length_c   1.000
_cell.angle_alpha   90.00
_cell.angle_beta   90.00
_cell.angle_gamma   90.00
#
_symmetry.space_group_name_H-M   'P 1'
#
loop_
_entity.id
_entity.type
_entity.pdbx_description
1 polymer ?
#
loop_
_entity_poly.entity_id
_entity_poly.type
_entity_poly.pdbx_seq_one_letter_code
_entity_poly.pdbx_strand_id
1 'polypeptide(L)'
;MHECISISNKKYHDYSLEGVLKEVPAIVDDAVKSYKEVIKLEGAFLTTEDQDMIERSSRLIEYFFQEYLIRWWHDDHQRTWIKIEDKFQVPFKMSDGATVYLTGTYDGAFKPPTSDAIWLFETKNKRTWDGEKLSCTLPYDLQVACYLTALKRTENKVPVGCLYNILRRPGEKIGKKETLDDFAKRVTENIRSDQHKYFERISLRFTRSEVLLMEKRVEAIVQEYWDWWKKYGKGMEHDPLMNTGACDLPQRTCDMLPLCMNNENRLFTRTTHKSVNA
;
A
#
# COMPACT_ATOMS: atom_id res chain seq x y z
N MET A 1 -7.04 -6.94 -3.97
CA MET A 1 -6.06 -6.86 -5.10
C MET A 1 -4.62 -6.87 -4.62
N HIS A 2 -4.22 -5.97 -3.73
CA HIS A 2 -2.86 -5.93 -3.20
C HIS A 2 -2.46 -7.29 -2.60
N GLU A 3 -3.25 -7.81 -1.67
CA GLU A 3 -3.06 -9.12 -1.06
C GLU A 3 -3.02 -10.27 -2.09
N CYS A 4 -3.87 -10.20 -3.13
CA CYS A 4 -3.83 -11.22 -4.20
C CYS A 4 -2.49 -11.23 -4.95
N ILE A 5 -1.92 -10.05 -5.23
CA ILE A 5 -0.61 -9.92 -5.86
C ILE A 5 0.47 -10.53 -4.96
N SER A 6 0.42 -10.23 -3.67
CA SER A 6 1.35 -10.79 -2.69
C SER A 6 1.27 -12.30 -2.58
N ILE A 7 0.06 -12.85 -2.47
CA ILE A 7 -0.16 -14.30 -2.41
C ILE A 7 0.35 -14.97 -3.67
N SER A 8 0.03 -14.42 -4.87
CA SER A 8 0.49 -15.00 -6.12
C SER A 8 2.01 -15.03 -6.23
N ASN A 9 2.68 -13.96 -5.87
CA ASN A 9 4.14 -13.89 -5.91
C ASN A 9 4.83 -14.74 -4.83
N LYS A 10 4.18 -14.98 -3.69
CA LYS A 10 4.72 -15.85 -2.63
C LYS A 10 4.52 -17.34 -2.90
N LYS A 11 3.29 -17.73 -3.26
CA LYS A 11 2.90 -19.15 -3.29
C LYS A 11 2.98 -19.77 -4.68
N TYR A 12 2.81 -18.98 -5.73
CA TYR A 12 2.61 -19.45 -7.10
C TYR A 12 3.68 -18.97 -8.08
N HIS A 13 4.77 -18.41 -7.57
CA HIS A 13 5.84 -17.83 -8.39
C HIS A 13 6.39 -18.79 -9.46
N ASP A 14 6.46 -20.09 -9.16
CA ASP A 14 6.98 -21.12 -10.08
C ASP A 14 5.92 -21.64 -11.06
N TYR A 15 4.68 -21.13 -11.01
CA TYR A 15 3.61 -21.57 -11.88
C TYR A 15 3.70 -20.88 -13.25
N SER A 16 3.25 -21.59 -14.31
CA SER A 16 2.96 -20.95 -15.60
C SER A 16 1.79 -19.98 -15.47
N LEU A 17 1.64 -19.06 -16.43
CA LEU A 17 0.46 -18.18 -16.46
C LEU A 17 -0.85 -18.98 -16.42
N GLU A 18 -0.96 -20.06 -17.22
CA GLU A 18 -2.15 -20.92 -17.21
C GLU A 18 -2.38 -21.60 -15.85
N GLY A 19 -1.30 -22.00 -15.20
CA GLY A 19 -1.34 -22.59 -13.87
C GLY A 19 -1.85 -21.62 -12.82
N VAL A 20 -1.28 -20.42 -12.74
CA VAL A 20 -1.70 -19.42 -11.75
C VAL A 20 -3.11 -18.89 -12.01
N LEU A 21 -3.56 -18.80 -13.26
CA LEU A 21 -4.93 -18.40 -13.60
C LEU A 21 -5.99 -19.39 -13.07
N LYS A 22 -5.67 -20.68 -12.98
CA LYS A 22 -6.56 -21.69 -12.36
C LYS A 22 -6.68 -21.51 -10.85
N GLU A 23 -5.66 -20.94 -10.22
CA GLU A 23 -5.61 -20.72 -8.76
C GLU A 23 -6.23 -19.37 -8.32
N VAL A 24 -6.67 -18.52 -9.25
CA VAL A 24 -7.23 -17.20 -8.92
C VAL A 24 -8.36 -17.26 -7.89
N PRO A 25 -9.34 -18.17 -7.97
CA PRO A 25 -10.37 -18.26 -6.94
C PRO A 25 -9.77 -18.52 -5.55
N ALA A 26 -8.83 -19.46 -5.43
CA ALA A 26 -8.17 -19.78 -4.16
C ALA A 26 -7.33 -18.61 -3.63
N ILE A 27 -6.65 -17.88 -4.52
CA ILE A 27 -5.89 -16.67 -4.15
C ILE A 27 -6.82 -15.59 -3.59
N VAL A 28 -7.98 -15.38 -4.21
CA VAL A 28 -8.96 -14.39 -3.76
C VAL A 28 -9.59 -14.81 -2.44
N ASP A 29 -9.92 -16.09 -2.28
CA ASP A 29 -10.44 -16.62 -1.01
C ASP A 29 -9.45 -16.46 0.14
N ASP A 30 -8.16 -16.73 -0.07
CA ASP A 30 -7.09 -16.50 0.91
C ASP A 30 -7.01 -15.01 1.28
N ALA A 31 -7.07 -14.11 0.29
CA ALA A 31 -7.03 -12.67 0.53
C ALA A 31 -8.26 -12.17 1.32
N VAL A 32 -9.44 -12.70 1.03
CA VAL A 32 -10.68 -12.39 1.78
C VAL A 32 -10.60 -12.92 3.20
N LYS A 33 -10.04 -14.10 3.39
CA LYS A 33 -9.83 -14.67 4.72
C LYS A 33 -8.90 -13.80 5.56
N SER A 34 -7.75 -13.39 5.01
CA SER A 34 -6.83 -12.46 5.67
C SER A 34 -7.53 -11.16 6.06
N TYR A 35 -8.34 -10.58 5.17
CA TYR A 35 -9.12 -9.37 5.45
C TYR A 35 -10.11 -9.55 6.61
N LYS A 36 -10.87 -10.66 6.62
CA LYS A 36 -11.82 -10.98 7.71
C LYS A 36 -11.11 -11.19 9.05
N GLU A 37 -9.91 -11.79 9.05
CA GLU A 37 -9.11 -11.96 10.26
C GLU A 37 -8.66 -10.61 10.84
N VAL A 38 -8.22 -9.67 10.01
CA VAL A 38 -7.86 -8.30 10.44
C VAL A 38 -9.05 -7.60 11.08
N ILE A 39 -10.23 -7.61 10.45
CA ILE A 39 -11.45 -7.01 11.01
C ILE A 39 -11.78 -7.61 12.39
N LYS A 40 -11.69 -8.93 12.53
CA LYS A 40 -11.94 -9.62 13.79
C LYS A 40 -10.93 -9.22 14.88
N LEU A 41 -9.66 -9.07 14.53
CA LEU A 41 -8.60 -8.63 15.46
C LEU A 41 -8.81 -7.19 15.92
N GLU A 42 -9.36 -6.33 15.07
CA GLU A 42 -9.74 -4.96 15.42
C GLU A 42 -11.02 -4.87 16.25
N GLY A 43 -11.66 -6.00 16.54
CA GLY A 43 -12.88 -6.06 17.37
C GLY A 43 -14.15 -5.63 16.63
N ALA A 44 -14.10 -5.51 15.31
CA ALA A 44 -15.27 -5.19 14.50
C ALA A 44 -16.05 -6.46 14.12
N PHE A 45 -17.37 -6.31 13.98
CA PHE A 45 -18.26 -7.39 13.56
C PHE A 45 -18.80 -7.08 12.15
N LEU A 46 -18.74 -8.08 11.28
CA LEU A 46 -19.31 -7.99 9.93
C LEU A 46 -20.82 -8.25 10.01
N THR A 47 -21.61 -7.31 9.52
CA THR A 47 -23.05 -7.49 9.32
C THR A 47 -23.33 -8.42 8.13
N THR A 48 -24.58 -8.86 7.96
CA THR A 48 -24.99 -9.63 6.78
C THR A 48 -24.74 -8.83 5.48
N GLU A 49 -25.03 -7.53 5.50
CA GLU A 49 -24.79 -6.64 4.35
C GLU A 49 -23.28 -6.55 4.00
N ASP A 50 -22.41 -6.48 5.02
CA ASP A 50 -20.96 -6.50 4.80
C ASP A 50 -20.50 -7.82 4.19
N GLN A 51 -21.06 -8.95 4.62
CA GLN A 51 -20.75 -10.26 4.07
C GLN A 51 -21.16 -10.38 2.60
N ASP A 52 -22.38 -9.94 2.26
CA ASP A 52 -22.86 -9.89 0.88
C ASP A 52 -21.99 -8.97 0.00
N MET A 53 -21.58 -7.83 0.54
CA MET A 53 -20.71 -6.90 -0.16
C MET A 53 -19.32 -7.50 -0.40
N ILE A 54 -18.76 -8.22 0.57
CA ILE A 54 -17.47 -8.92 0.45
C ILE A 54 -17.58 -10.00 -0.63
N GLU A 55 -18.64 -10.81 -0.64
CA GLU A 55 -18.84 -11.88 -1.63
C GLU A 55 -18.92 -11.30 -3.05
N ARG A 56 -19.73 -10.27 -3.26
CA ARG A 56 -19.83 -9.58 -4.56
C ARG A 56 -18.50 -8.97 -4.98
N SER A 57 -17.77 -8.36 -4.04
CA SER A 57 -16.47 -7.77 -4.32
C SER A 57 -15.44 -8.84 -4.64
N SER A 58 -15.44 -9.98 -3.98
CA SER A 58 -14.54 -11.11 -4.24
C SER A 58 -14.69 -11.59 -5.69
N ARG A 59 -15.94 -11.75 -6.13
CA ARG A 59 -16.23 -12.19 -7.50
C ARG A 59 -15.69 -11.21 -8.55
N LEU A 60 -15.84 -9.91 -8.32
CA LEU A 60 -15.28 -8.88 -9.21
C LEU A 60 -13.75 -8.85 -9.15
N ILE A 61 -13.17 -9.09 -7.97
CA ILE A 61 -11.72 -9.15 -7.80
C ILE A 61 -11.13 -10.33 -8.58
N GLU A 62 -11.78 -11.51 -8.62
CA GLU A 62 -11.31 -12.64 -9.41
C GLU A 62 -11.11 -12.25 -10.88
N TYR A 63 -12.11 -11.66 -11.51
CA TYR A 63 -12.03 -11.23 -12.91
C TYR A 63 -10.98 -10.16 -13.12
N PHE A 64 -10.93 -9.17 -12.24
CA PHE A 64 -9.95 -8.08 -12.33
C PHE A 64 -8.52 -8.59 -12.13
N PHE A 65 -8.33 -9.54 -11.21
CA PHE A 65 -7.03 -10.13 -10.93
C PHE A 65 -6.55 -11.04 -12.05
N GLN A 66 -7.44 -11.78 -12.71
CA GLN A 66 -7.09 -12.53 -13.92
C GLN A 66 -6.50 -11.62 -15.00
N GLU A 67 -7.15 -10.48 -15.28
CA GLU A 67 -6.64 -9.53 -16.27
C GLU A 67 -5.30 -8.88 -15.85
N TYR A 68 -5.11 -8.66 -14.54
CA TYR A 68 -3.83 -8.21 -14.00
C TYR A 68 -2.72 -9.24 -14.24
N LEU A 69 -2.98 -10.52 -13.99
CA LEU A 69 -2.03 -11.61 -14.22
C LEU A 69 -1.71 -11.75 -15.71
N ILE A 70 -2.70 -11.73 -16.57
CA ILE A 70 -2.49 -11.76 -18.03
C ILE A 70 -1.55 -10.63 -18.48
N ARG A 71 -1.67 -9.45 -17.87
CA ARG A 71 -0.86 -8.28 -18.19
C ARG A 71 0.57 -8.37 -17.68
N TRP A 72 0.76 -8.84 -16.44
CA TRP A 72 2.03 -8.63 -15.72
C TRP A 72 2.73 -9.90 -15.23
N TRP A 73 2.08 -11.08 -15.31
CA TRP A 73 2.66 -12.31 -14.78
C TRP A 73 4.02 -12.64 -15.36
N HIS A 74 4.17 -12.48 -16.68
CA HIS A 74 5.44 -12.75 -17.34
C HIS A 74 6.59 -11.91 -16.77
N ASP A 75 6.34 -10.64 -16.51
CA ASP A 75 7.35 -9.75 -15.92
C ASP A 75 7.62 -10.10 -14.45
N ASP A 76 6.55 -10.35 -13.68
CA ASP A 76 6.67 -10.61 -12.24
C ASP A 76 7.31 -11.95 -11.94
N HIS A 77 7.02 -12.96 -12.76
CA HIS A 77 7.60 -14.30 -12.68
C HIS A 77 9.11 -14.33 -12.93
N GLN A 78 9.63 -13.43 -13.75
CA GLN A 78 11.07 -13.35 -14.02
C GLN A 78 11.88 -12.65 -12.92
N ARG A 79 11.21 -11.98 -11.96
CA ARG A 79 11.86 -11.25 -10.87
C ARG A 79 12.24 -12.20 -9.73
N THR A 80 13.40 -11.96 -9.13
CA THR A 80 13.72 -12.60 -7.84
C THR A 80 13.19 -11.74 -6.73
N TRP A 81 12.06 -12.13 -6.14
CA TRP A 81 11.47 -11.44 -5.00
C TRP A 81 12.31 -11.66 -3.75
N ILE A 82 12.74 -10.58 -3.09
CA ILE A 82 13.51 -10.63 -1.84
C ILE A 82 12.67 -10.24 -0.62
N LYS A 83 11.62 -9.47 -0.83
CA LYS A 83 10.61 -9.08 0.17
C LYS A 83 9.23 -9.10 -0.48
N ILE A 84 8.22 -9.62 0.21
CA ILE A 84 6.81 -9.54 -0.18
C ILE A 84 5.99 -9.42 1.11
N GLU A 85 5.27 -8.32 1.31
CA GLU A 85 4.54 -8.03 2.56
C GLU A 85 5.42 -8.29 3.79
N ASP A 86 6.65 -7.80 3.74
CA ASP A 86 7.62 -8.03 4.81
C ASP A 86 7.72 -6.79 5.70
N LYS A 87 7.61 -7.02 7.01
CA LYS A 87 7.71 -5.96 8.00
C LYS A 87 9.15 -5.54 8.19
N PHE A 88 9.36 -4.25 8.39
CA PHE A 88 10.66 -3.73 8.75
C PHE A 88 10.62 -2.89 10.03
N GLN A 89 11.75 -2.87 10.71
CA GLN A 89 12.00 -2.01 11.86
C GLN A 89 13.45 -1.52 11.77
N VAL A 90 13.61 -0.23 11.49
CA VAL A 90 14.92 0.38 11.24
C VAL A 90 15.24 1.42 12.31
N PRO A 91 16.36 1.29 13.03
CA PRO A 91 16.73 2.22 14.09
C PRO A 91 17.30 3.52 13.54
N PHE A 92 16.93 4.63 14.18
CA PHE A 92 17.49 5.96 13.98
C PHE A 92 18.03 6.47 15.31
N LYS A 93 19.29 6.92 15.30
CA LYS A 93 19.92 7.57 16.47
C LYS A 93 19.55 9.03 16.50
N MET A 94 18.97 9.45 17.60
CA MET A 94 18.59 10.84 17.84
C MET A 94 19.76 11.65 18.40
N SER A 95 19.68 12.99 18.29
CA SER A 95 20.71 13.91 18.77
C SER A 95 20.99 13.80 20.27
N ASP A 96 20.02 13.35 21.06
CA ASP A 96 20.12 13.12 22.52
C ASP A 96 20.57 11.71 22.89
N GLY A 97 20.95 10.88 21.91
CA GLY A 97 21.38 9.49 22.09
C GLY A 97 20.24 8.48 22.13
N ALA A 98 18.98 8.89 22.15
CA ALA A 98 17.84 7.98 22.05
C ALA A 98 17.83 7.21 20.71
N THR A 99 17.13 6.09 20.70
CA THR A 99 16.89 5.33 19.48
C THR A 99 15.40 5.30 19.17
N VAL A 100 15.03 5.76 17.99
CA VAL A 100 13.66 5.71 17.46
C VAL A 100 13.63 4.73 16.30
N TYR A 101 12.53 4.03 16.14
CA TYR A 101 12.38 3.03 15.08
C TYR A 101 11.38 3.49 14.04
N LEU A 102 11.81 3.51 12.77
CA LEU A 102 10.90 3.57 11.63
C LEU A 102 10.39 2.16 11.35
N THR A 103 9.09 1.99 11.43
CA THR A 103 8.42 0.69 11.18
C THR A 103 7.48 0.79 10.00
N GLY A 104 7.28 -0.30 9.29
CA GLY A 104 6.37 -0.38 8.18
C GLY A 104 6.34 -1.76 7.56
N THR A 105 5.63 -1.88 6.45
CA THR A 105 5.56 -3.11 5.65
C THR A 105 5.82 -2.75 4.20
N TYR A 106 6.76 -3.44 3.56
CA TYR A 106 6.95 -3.32 2.11
C TYR A 106 5.84 -4.05 1.36
N ASP A 107 5.31 -3.48 0.30
CA ASP A 107 4.52 -4.26 -0.66
C ASP A 107 5.41 -5.32 -1.32
N GLY A 108 6.61 -4.92 -1.72
CA GLY A 108 7.61 -5.85 -2.22
C GLY A 108 8.96 -5.21 -2.47
N ALA A 109 9.97 -6.06 -2.60
CA ALA A 109 11.26 -5.70 -3.16
C ALA A 109 11.79 -6.87 -3.98
N PHE A 110 12.45 -6.57 -5.08
CA PHE A 110 12.89 -7.57 -6.04
C PHE A 110 14.22 -7.21 -6.70
N LYS A 111 14.84 -8.22 -7.32
CA LYS A 111 15.95 -8.08 -8.25
C LYS A 111 15.47 -8.42 -9.66
N PRO A 112 15.79 -7.62 -10.69
CA PRO A 112 15.56 -7.98 -12.08
C PRO A 112 16.34 -9.24 -12.49
N PRO A 113 15.90 -10.00 -13.49
CA PRO A 113 16.57 -11.25 -13.90
C PRO A 113 18.00 -11.07 -14.37
N THR A 114 18.35 -9.89 -14.89
CA THR A 114 19.67 -9.60 -15.48
C THR A 114 20.59 -8.78 -14.57
N SER A 115 20.16 -8.50 -13.33
CA SER A 115 20.88 -7.59 -12.44
C SER A 115 20.64 -7.92 -10.98
N ASP A 116 21.70 -7.75 -10.18
CA ASP A 116 21.64 -7.88 -8.72
C ASP A 116 21.16 -6.58 -8.01
N ALA A 117 20.68 -5.61 -8.80
CA ALA A 117 20.16 -4.33 -8.33
C ALA A 117 18.83 -4.52 -7.59
N ILE A 118 18.70 -3.87 -6.44
CA ILE A 118 17.46 -3.95 -5.63
C ILE A 118 16.49 -2.86 -6.06
N TRP A 119 15.23 -3.26 -6.28
CA TRP A 119 14.10 -2.39 -6.58
C TRP A 119 13.02 -2.52 -5.51
N LEU A 120 12.48 -1.39 -5.11
CA LEU A 120 11.22 -1.35 -4.36
C LEU A 120 10.07 -1.62 -5.31
N PHE A 121 9.07 -2.38 -4.85
CA PHE A 121 7.78 -2.55 -5.52
C PHE A 121 6.70 -1.96 -4.63
N GLU A 122 5.95 -1.01 -5.14
CA GLU A 122 4.91 -0.30 -4.39
C GLU A 122 3.62 -0.29 -5.18
N THR A 123 2.53 -0.80 -4.60
CA THR A 123 1.23 -0.91 -5.26
C THR A 123 0.25 0.13 -4.72
N LYS A 124 -0.40 0.85 -5.60
CA LYS A 124 -1.43 1.83 -5.25
C LYS A 124 -2.74 1.59 -6.01
N ASN A 125 -3.82 1.56 -5.25
CA ASN A 125 -5.16 1.63 -5.81
C ASN A 125 -5.57 3.10 -5.98
N LYS A 126 -5.79 3.53 -7.21
CA LYS A 126 -6.21 4.90 -7.52
C LYS A 126 -7.51 4.89 -8.34
N ARG A 127 -8.38 5.84 -8.09
CA ARG A 127 -9.59 6.03 -8.90
C ARG A 127 -9.26 6.70 -10.23
N THR A 128 -8.40 7.69 -10.16
CA THR A 128 -7.88 8.43 -11.32
C THR A 128 -6.42 8.75 -11.08
N TRP A 129 -5.63 8.82 -12.13
CA TRP A 129 -4.26 9.32 -12.08
C TRP A 129 -3.91 10.06 -13.36
N ASP A 130 -2.93 10.93 -13.22
CA ASP A 130 -2.23 11.59 -14.31
C ASP A 130 -0.79 11.07 -14.28
N GLY A 131 -0.39 10.32 -15.29
CA GLY A 131 0.93 9.66 -15.34
C GLY A 131 2.08 10.64 -15.35
N GLU A 132 1.95 11.77 -16.04
CA GLU A 132 2.99 12.82 -16.07
C GLU A 132 3.14 13.47 -14.71
N LYS A 133 2.04 13.88 -14.11
CA LYS A 133 2.04 14.47 -12.76
C LYS A 133 2.60 13.50 -11.72
N LEU A 134 2.22 12.24 -11.78
CA LEU A 134 2.76 11.22 -10.88
C LEU A 134 4.26 11.04 -11.07
N SER A 135 4.74 10.90 -12.29
CA SER A 135 6.17 10.76 -12.59
C SER A 135 7.00 11.93 -12.04
N CYS A 136 6.43 13.14 -12.05
CA CYS A 136 7.08 14.32 -11.48
C CYS A 136 7.03 14.37 -9.94
N THR A 137 5.98 13.84 -9.30
CA THR A 137 5.78 13.97 -7.85
C THR A 137 6.30 12.79 -7.05
N LEU A 138 6.27 11.58 -7.61
CA LEU A 138 6.72 10.35 -6.93
C LEU A 138 8.19 10.38 -6.45
N PRO A 139 9.15 11.01 -7.13
CA PRO A 139 10.51 11.15 -6.61
C PRO A 139 10.60 11.90 -5.28
N TYR A 140 9.55 12.66 -4.93
CA TYR A 140 9.45 13.43 -3.68
C TYR A 140 8.48 12.81 -2.68
N ASP A 141 7.90 11.65 -2.99
CA ASP A 141 6.98 10.94 -2.11
C ASP A 141 7.71 10.46 -0.85
N LEU A 142 7.22 10.87 0.32
CA LEU A 142 7.84 10.53 1.60
C LEU A 142 7.76 9.03 1.89
N GLN A 143 6.70 8.35 1.49
CA GLN A 143 6.57 6.90 1.67
C GLN A 143 7.64 6.15 0.88
N VAL A 144 7.86 6.55 -0.39
CA VAL A 144 8.93 5.98 -1.22
C VAL A 144 10.30 6.24 -0.59
N ALA A 145 10.55 7.46 -0.10
CA ALA A 145 11.80 7.79 0.58
C ALA A 145 12.02 6.96 1.86
N CYS A 146 10.99 6.79 2.69
CA CYS A 146 11.04 5.95 3.89
C CYS A 146 11.33 4.48 3.54
N TYR A 147 10.66 3.93 2.53
CA TYR A 147 10.84 2.53 2.13
C TYR A 147 12.21 2.28 1.49
N LEU A 148 12.68 3.17 0.63
CA LEU A 148 14.04 3.04 0.06
C LEU A 148 15.12 3.16 1.14
N THR A 149 14.92 4.06 2.13
CA THR A 149 15.81 4.18 3.28
C THR A 149 15.83 2.90 4.12
N ALA A 150 14.66 2.36 4.43
CA ALA A 150 14.52 1.14 5.18
C ALA A 150 15.16 -0.04 4.43
N LEU A 151 14.86 -0.19 3.14
CA LEU A 151 15.39 -1.24 2.29
C LEU A 151 16.92 -1.17 2.18
N LYS A 152 17.48 0.05 2.04
CA LYS A 152 18.94 0.27 2.06
C LYS A 152 19.55 -0.23 3.36
N ARG A 153 18.94 0.03 4.50
CA ARG A 153 19.48 -0.33 5.81
C ARG A 153 19.32 -1.81 6.14
N THR A 154 18.19 -2.43 5.74
CA THR A 154 17.94 -3.86 5.97
C THR A 154 18.78 -4.76 5.06
N GLU A 155 18.94 -4.37 3.79
CA GLU A 155 19.71 -5.16 2.81
C GLU A 155 21.19 -4.76 2.74
N ASN A 156 21.61 -3.73 3.47
CA ASN A 156 22.96 -3.16 3.40
C ASN A 156 23.42 -2.87 1.97
N LYS A 157 22.48 -2.51 1.09
CA LYS A 157 22.70 -2.24 -0.33
C LYS A 157 21.81 -1.08 -0.78
N VAL A 158 22.35 -0.15 -1.56
CA VAL A 158 21.56 0.98 -2.05
C VAL A 158 20.59 0.51 -3.13
N PRO A 159 19.26 0.66 -2.94
CA PRO A 159 18.29 0.39 -3.98
C PRO A 159 18.50 1.33 -5.17
N VAL A 160 18.13 0.88 -6.36
CA VAL A 160 18.33 1.66 -7.60
C VAL A 160 17.05 2.28 -8.13
N GLY A 161 15.91 1.97 -7.51
CA GLY A 161 14.64 2.50 -7.98
C GLY A 161 13.42 1.95 -7.27
N CYS A 162 12.27 2.44 -7.72
CA CYS A 162 10.95 1.99 -7.32
C CYS A 162 10.13 1.66 -8.58
N LEU A 163 9.54 0.49 -8.61
CA LEU A 163 8.50 0.12 -9.56
C LEU A 163 7.15 0.40 -8.93
N TYR A 164 6.52 1.49 -9.35
CA TYR A 164 5.25 1.94 -8.84
C TYR A 164 4.12 1.30 -9.66
N ASN A 165 3.38 0.38 -9.04
CA ASN A 165 2.34 -0.42 -9.67
C ASN A 165 0.96 0.19 -9.38
N ILE A 166 0.31 0.73 -10.40
CA ILE A 166 -0.95 1.45 -10.27
C ILE A 166 -2.09 0.58 -10.75
N LEU A 167 -3.07 0.40 -9.87
CA LEU A 167 -4.31 -0.31 -10.14
C LEU A 167 -5.45 0.71 -10.15
N ARG A 168 -6.20 0.80 -11.26
CA ARG A 168 -7.38 1.63 -11.32
C ARG A 168 -8.61 0.79 -11.03
N ARG A 169 -9.33 1.18 -10.00
CA ARG A 169 -10.63 0.57 -9.71
C ARG A 169 -11.61 0.87 -10.85
N PRO A 170 -12.27 -0.16 -11.41
CA PRO A 170 -13.35 0.04 -12.37
C PRO A 170 -14.45 0.95 -11.79
N GLY A 171 -14.90 1.90 -12.58
CA GLY A 171 -15.90 2.89 -12.15
C GLY A 171 -17.34 2.55 -12.58
N GLU A 172 -17.49 1.45 -13.29
CA GLU A 172 -18.76 0.96 -13.81
C GLU A 172 -19.69 0.55 -12.66
N LYS A 173 -20.99 0.70 -12.88
CA LYS A 173 -22.03 0.27 -11.95
C LYS A 173 -22.83 -0.88 -12.58
N ILE A 174 -23.26 -1.82 -11.74
CA ILE A 174 -24.15 -2.89 -12.16
C ILE A 174 -25.51 -2.33 -12.62
N GLY A 175 -25.99 -2.79 -13.75
CA GLY A 175 -27.30 -2.42 -14.28
C GLY A 175 -28.45 -3.01 -13.47
N LYS A 176 -29.64 -2.37 -13.52
CA LYS A 176 -30.82 -2.79 -12.73
C LYS A 176 -31.29 -4.24 -12.96
N LYS A 177 -31.02 -4.80 -14.13
CA LYS A 177 -31.42 -6.15 -14.53
C LYS A 177 -30.19 -7.04 -14.84
N GLU A 178 -28.99 -6.58 -14.59
CA GLU A 178 -27.76 -7.26 -14.87
C GLU A 178 -27.41 -8.20 -13.72
N THR A 179 -27.03 -9.44 -14.04
CA THR A 179 -26.47 -10.34 -13.03
C THR A 179 -25.05 -9.93 -12.67
N LEU A 180 -24.53 -10.38 -11.54
CA LEU A 180 -23.16 -10.09 -11.13
C LEU A 180 -22.15 -10.65 -12.15
N ASP A 181 -22.40 -11.83 -12.69
CA ASP A 181 -21.53 -12.44 -13.70
C ASP A 181 -21.54 -11.70 -15.03
N ASP A 182 -22.70 -11.23 -15.50
CA ASP A 182 -22.78 -10.41 -16.72
C ASP A 182 -22.05 -9.06 -16.53
N PHE A 183 -22.23 -8.44 -15.36
CA PHE A 183 -21.51 -7.24 -14.99
C PHE A 183 -19.99 -7.47 -14.97
N ALA A 184 -19.54 -8.55 -14.33
CA ALA A 184 -18.13 -8.90 -14.27
C ALA A 184 -17.54 -9.14 -15.67
N LYS A 185 -18.24 -9.86 -16.54
CA LYS A 185 -17.84 -10.06 -17.94
C LYS A 185 -17.70 -8.75 -18.69
N ARG A 186 -18.70 -7.85 -18.58
CA ARG A 186 -18.68 -6.54 -19.24
C ARG A 186 -17.50 -5.68 -18.73
N VAL A 187 -17.25 -5.67 -17.43
CA VAL A 187 -16.08 -4.98 -16.86
C VAL A 187 -14.78 -5.58 -17.38
N THR A 188 -14.70 -6.90 -17.48
CA THR A 188 -13.53 -7.60 -18.02
C THR A 188 -13.28 -7.23 -19.49
N GLU A 189 -14.31 -7.17 -20.31
CA GLU A 189 -14.21 -6.74 -21.71
C GLU A 189 -13.71 -5.30 -21.82
N ASN A 190 -14.20 -4.39 -20.96
CA ASN A 190 -13.69 -3.02 -20.89
C ASN A 190 -12.22 -2.96 -20.49
N ILE A 191 -11.79 -3.79 -19.54
CA ILE A 191 -10.38 -3.87 -19.15
C ILE A 191 -9.53 -4.38 -20.32
N ARG A 192 -9.94 -5.43 -21.00
CA ARG A 192 -9.23 -6.00 -22.16
C ARG A 192 -9.11 -5.01 -23.32
N SER A 193 -10.13 -4.18 -23.53
CA SER A 193 -10.09 -3.16 -24.59
C SER A 193 -9.06 -2.07 -24.34
N ASP A 194 -8.74 -1.78 -23.07
CA ASP A 194 -7.74 -0.77 -22.70
C ASP A 194 -7.10 -1.10 -21.35
N GLN A 195 -6.23 -2.11 -21.34
CA GLN A 195 -5.54 -2.53 -20.10
C GLN A 195 -4.69 -1.42 -19.49
N HIS A 196 -4.13 -0.51 -20.30
CA HIS A 196 -3.30 0.59 -19.78
C HIS A 196 -4.09 1.56 -18.90
N LYS A 197 -5.38 1.68 -19.14
CA LYS A 197 -6.27 2.49 -18.31
C LYS A 197 -6.42 1.93 -16.89
N TYR A 198 -6.27 0.63 -16.72
CA TYR A 198 -6.51 -0.05 -15.43
C TYR A 198 -5.23 -0.51 -14.74
N PHE A 199 -4.19 -0.79 -15.51
CA PHE A 199 -2.92 -1.33 -15.01
C PHE A 199 -1.76 -0.55 -15.61
N GLU A 200 -1.10 0.25 -14.80
CA GLU A 200 0.06 1.02 -15.21
C GLU A 200 1.22 0.77 -14.25
N ARG A 201 2.44 0.79 -14.80
CA ARG A 201 3.66 0.71 -14.00
C ARG A 201 4.59 1.85 -14.36
N ILE A 202 4.99 2.61 -13.36
CA ILE A 202 5.95 3.69 -13.47
C ILE A 202 7.26 3.24 -12.83
N SER A 203 8.32 3.18 -13.65
CA SER A 203 9.68 2.85 -13.18
C SER A 203 10.41 4.14 -12.84
N LEU A 204 10.66 4.35 -11.55
CA LEU A 204 11.48 5.45 -11.05
C LEU A 204 12.89 4.95 -10.79
N ARG A 205 13.87 5.52 -11.45
CA ARG A 205 15.28 5.22 -11.20
C ARG A 205 15.90 6.33 -10.38
N PHE A 206 16.73 5.93 -9.41
CA PHE A 206 17.45 6.84 -8.54
C PHE A 206 18.94 6.56 -8.60
N THR A 207 19.71 7.62 -8.63
CA THR A 207 21.16 7.55 -8.39
C THR A 207 21.44 7.25 -6.92
N ARG A 208 22.62 6.73 -6.64
CA ARG A 208 23.08 6.53 -5.26
C ARG A 208 22.99 7.82 -4.44
N SER A 209 23.34 8.96 -5.02
CA SER A 209 23.31 10.26 -4.34
C SER A 209 21.88 10.69 -3.96
N GLU A 210 20.91 10.43 -4.83
CA GLU A 210 19.49 10.73 -4.55
C GLU A 210 18.96 9.88 -3.41
N VAL A 211 19.24 8.56 -3.40
CA VAL A 211 18.82 7.69 -2.29
C VAL A 211 19.45 8.12 -0.96
N LEU A 212 20.74 8.50 -0.97
CA LEU A 212 21.40 9.01 0.24
C LEU A 212 20.84 10.37 0.69
N LEU A 213 20.39 11.20 -0.24
CA LEU A 213 19.71 12.45 0.09
C LEU A 213 18.31 12.19 0.69
N MET A 214 17.57 11.21 0.13
CA MET A 214 16.28 10.77 0.71
C MET A 214 16.46 10.29 2.15
N GLU A 215 17.48 9.46 2.40
CA GLU A 215 17.79 8.98 3.75
C GLU A 215 18.04 10.14 4.72
N LYS A 216 18.86 11.13 4.35
CA LYS A 216 19.09 12.32 5.18
C LYS A 216 17.80 13.10 5.46
N ARG A 217 16.90 13.19 4.49
CA ARG A 217 15.59 13.83 4.69
C ARG A 217 14.73 13.05 5.67
N VAL A 218 14.71 11.72 5.54
CA VAL A 218 13.97 10.84 6.49
C VAL A 218 14.56 10.98 7.89
N GLU A 219 15.89 11.00 8.04
CA GLU A 219 16.57 11.24 9.32
C GLU A 219 16.16 12.58 9.96
N ALA A 220 16.14 13.64 9.17
CA ALA A 220 15.73 14.97 9.64
C ALA A 220 14.26 14.98 10.11
N ILE A 221 13.35 14.36 9.35
CA ILE A 221 11.92 14.25 9.70
C ILE A 221 11.75 13.42 10.98
N VAL A 222 12.47 12.29 11.11
CA VAL A 222 12.40 11.46 12.32
C VAL A 222 12.91 12.23 13.54
N GLN A 223 14.00 13.02 13.40
CA GLN A 223 14.52 13.87 14.47
C GLN A 223 13.51 14.95 14.85
N GLU A 224 12.92 15.65 13.89
CA GLU A 224 11.91 16.68 14.13
C GLU A 224 10.68 16.09 14.85
N TYR A 225 10.20 14.93 14.40
CA TYR A 225 9.10 14.21 15.07
C TYR A 225 9.47 13.80 16.50
N TRP A 226 10.71 13.34 16.76
CA TRP A 226 11.19 13.00 18.08
C TRP A 226 11.23 14.20 19.00
N ASP A 227 11.74 15.35 18.54
CA ASP A 227 11.80 16.59 19.30
C ASP A 227 10.40 17.12 19.63
N TRP A 228 9.49 17.04 18.66
CA TRP A 228 8.08 17.33 18.89
C TRP A 228 7.47 16.38 19.93
N TRP A 229 7.72 15.07 19.83
CA TRP A 229 7.22 14.07 20.76
C TRP A 229 7.72 14.32 22.20
N LYS A 230 8.99 14.65 22.38
CA LYS A 230 9.54 14.98 23.70
C LYS A 230 8.84 16.19 24.31
N LYS A 231 8.53 17.18 23.50
CA LYS A 231 7.92 18.43 23.95
C LYS A 231 6.43 18.28 24.27
N TYR A 232 5.71 17.51 23.49
CA TYR A 232 4.25 17.46 23.52
C TYR A 232 3.65 16.07 23.79
N GLY A 233 4.41 15.00 23.65
CA GLY A 233 3.90 13.61 23.71
C GLY A 233 3.67 13.04 25.13
N LYS A 234 4.29 13.61 26.15
CA LYS A 234 4.28 13.06 27.52
C LYS A 234 3.18 13.60 28.45
N GLY A 235 2.28 14.36 27.97
CA GLY A 235 1.19 14.90 28.74
C GLY A 235 0.48 15.95 27.92
N MET A 236 -0.58 15.56 27.26
CA MET A 236 -1.34 16.38 26.30
C MET A 236 -2.06 17.55 26.97
N GLU A 237 -1.31 18.51 27.49
CA GLU A 237 -1.82 19.83 27.85
C GLU A 237 -1.73 20.83 26.67
N HIS A 238 -1.12 20.43 25.53
CA HIS A 238 -0.93 21.32 24.39
C HIS A 238 -1.49 20.68 23.12
N ASP A 239 -2.18 21.47 22.34
CA ASP A 239 -2.72 21.07 21.05
C ASP A 239 -1.57 20.59 20.13
N PRO A 240 -1.73 19.42 19.49
CA PRO A 240 -0.77 18.96 18.50
C PRO A 240 -0.69 19.99 17.36
N LEU A 241 0.51 20.13 16.77
CA LEU A 241 0.67 20.92 15.55
C LEU A 241 -0.32 20.39 14.49
N MET A 242 -1.34 21.19 14.20
CA MET A 242 -2.35 20.79 13.23
C MET A 242 -1.78 20.90 11.82
N ASN A 243 -1.77 19.80 11.09
CA ASN A 243 -1.56 19.84 9.65
C ASN A 243 -2.86 20.25 8.96
N THR A 244 -3.12 21.56 8.91
CA THR A 244 -4.34 22.12 8.33
C THR A 244 -4.55 21.73 6.86
N GLY A 245 -3.46 21.44 6.12
CA GLY A 245 -3.55 20.92 4.76
C GLY A 245 -4.16 19.52 4.64
N ALA A 246 -4.21 18.76 5.75
CA ALA A 246 -4.90 17.46 5.81
C ALA A 246 -6.34 17.56 6.31
N CYS A 247 -6.77 18.72 6.82
CA CYS A 247 -8.12 18.90 7.37
C CYS A 247 -9.19 19.05 6.29
N ASP A 248 -8.82 19.62 5.15
CA ASP A 248 -9.73 19.87 4.03
C ASP A 248 -9.10 19.33 2.72
N LEU A 249 -9.27 18.05 2.50
CA LEU A 249 -8.84 17.41 1.26
C LEU A 249 -9.92 17.59 0.18
N PRO A 250 -9.57 17.72 -1.11
CA PRO A 250 -10.52 17.98 -2.19
C PRO A 250 -11.71 17.03 -2.29
N GLN A 251 -11.70 15.91 -1.56
CA GLN A 251 -12.74 14.88 -1.64
C GLN A 251 -13.36 14.50 -0.30
N ARG A 252 -12.82 14.96 0.83
CA ARG A 252 -13.39 14.71 2.17
C ARG A 252 -12.77 15.64 3.20
N THR A 253 -13.58 16.04 4.16
CA THR A 253 -13.13 16.67 5.40
C THR A 253 -12.52 15.60 6.32
N CYS A 254 -11.50 15.95 7.09
CA CYS A 254 -10.91 15.05 8.07
C CYS A 254 -11.94 14.65 9.15
N ASP A 255 -12.11 13.35 9.37
CA ASP A 255 -13.07 12.82 10.35
C ASP A 255 -12.75 13.27 11.78
N MET A 256 -11.50 13.66 12.06
CA MET A 256 -11.06 14.16 13.37
C MET A 256 -11.21 15.68 13.52
N LEU A 257 -11.69 16.37 12.49
CA LEU A 257 -11.85 17.84 12.54
C LEU A 257 -12.71 18.34 13.71
N PRO A 258 -13.85 17.68 14.05
CA PRO A 258 -14.66 18.12 15.21
C PRO A 258 -13.89 18.05 16.54
N LEU A 259 -13.03 17.03 16.71
CA LEU A 259 -12.17 16.91 17.88
C LEU A 259 -11.12 18.04 17.93
N CYS A 260 -10.49 18.32 16.79
CA CYS A 260 -9.46 19.34 16.71
C CYS A 260 -10.01 20.77 16.89
N MET A 261 -11.20 21.06 16.34
CA MET A 261 -11.77 22.41 16.39
C MET A 261 -12.57 22.70 17.65
N ASN A 262 -13.32 21.71 18.13
CA ASN A 262 -14.33 21.93 19.14
C ASN A 262 -14.10 21.13 20.43
N ASN A 263 -13.03 20.37 20.52
CA ASN A 263 -12.76 19.46 21.65
C ASN A 263 -13.91 18.46 21.91
N GLU A 264 -14.62 18.03 20.87
CA GLU A 264 -15.80 17.18 20.98
C GLU A 264 -15.44 15.72 21.26
N ASN A 265 -14.85 15.46 22.42
CA ASN A 265 -14.38 14.13 22.85
C ASN A 265 -15.49 13.06 22.86
N ARG A 266 -16.76 13.47 23.01
CA ARG A 266 -17.92 12.55 23.04
C ARG A 266 -18.16 11.78 21.75
N LEU A 267 -17.65 12.29 20.63
CA LEU A 267 -17.78 11.66 19.31
C LEU A 267 -16.70 10.60 19.03
N PHE A 268 -15.71 10.50 19.91
CA PHE A 268 -14.54 9.66 19.69
C PHE A 268 -14.27 8.76 20.90
N THR A 269 -13.96 7.49 20.62
CA THR A 269 -13.51 6.57 21.65
C THR A 269 -11.98 6.50 21.60
N ARG A 270 -11.33 6.77 22.73
CA ARG A 270 -9.87 6.63 22.85
C ARG A 270 -9.51 5.14 22.83
N THR A 271 -8.95 4.66 21.73
CA THR A 271 -8.34 3.32 21.68
C THR A 271 -6.97 3.37 22.34
N THR A 272 -6.83 2.73 23.48
CA THR A 272 -5.52 2.45 24.06
C THR A 272 -4.93 1.27 23.29
N HIS A 273 -4.02 1.52 22.36
CA HIS A 273 -3.18 0.45 21.85
C HIS A 273 -2.35 -0.08 23.02
N LYS A 274 -2.66 -1.30 23.48
CA LYS A 274 -1.71 -2.04 24.31
C LYS A 274 -0.45 -2.20 23.46
N SER A 275 0.63 -1.57 23.88
CA SER A 275 1.95 -1.86 23.32
C SER A 275 2.13 -3.37 23.34
N VAL A 276 2.22 -3.99 22.19
CA VAL A 276 2.68 -5.38 22.10
C VAL A 276 4.15 -5.32 22.42
N ASN A 277 4.46 -5.50 23.70
CA ASN A 277 5.81 -5.79 24.13
C ASN A 277 6.11 -7.21 23.63
N ALA A 278 6.99 -7.32 22.66
CA ALA A 278 7.71 -8.52 22.32
C ALA A 278 9.19 -8.21 22.26
#